data_b262d91b55eadb68d56d4fba8d3ba8dc
#
_entry.id   b262d91b55eadb68d56d4fba8d3ba8dc
#
_cell.length_a   1.000
_cell.length_b   1.000
_cell.length_c   1.000
_cell.angle_alpha   90.00
_cell.angle_beta   90.00
_cell.angle_gamma   90.00
#
_symmetry.space_group_name_H-M   'P 1'
#
loop_
_entity.id
_entity.type
_entity.pdbx_description
1 polymer ?
#
loop_
_entity_poly.entity_id
_entity_poly.type
_entity_poly.pdbx_seq_one_letter_code
_entity_poly.pdbx_strand_id
1 'polypeptide(L)'
;VIISDHYTPPANAAQADIVKFTREWAKEKGVENYYEYIGPCHQIMIEKGHALPGEVIVGTDSHSCSYGAVGSFATGIGSTEMLGVLMMGEIWLKVPETIRVEWSGKLNAGVMAKDISLRTIKQIGHAGATYQTVEYVGSGISALPMDERICIANMAVEMGAKAGLMEYDEETASYLRSIGVEKEFTRISSDPDAKYSSVLQFDASTLVPQIACPHEVDNVFDITDVK
;
A
#
# COMPACT_ATOMS: atom_id res chain seq x y z
N VAL A 1 16.03 6.22 -1.76
CA VAL A 1 16.13 4.77 -1.48
C VAL A 1 16.07 4.00 -2.77
N ILE A 2 16.92 3.00 -2.93
CA ILE A 2 16.87 2.06 -4.06
C ILE A 2 16.79 0.64 -3.49
N ILE A 3 15.82 -0.12 -3.96
CA ILE A 3 15.63 -1.51 -3.53
C ILE A 3 15.53 -2.37 -4.80
N SER A 4 16.55 -3.22 -4.99
CA SER A 4 16.59 -4.17 -6.10
C SER A 4 15.94 -5.49 -5.67
N ASP A 5 14.63 -5.60 -5.86
CA ASP A 5 13.83 -6.77 -5.51
C ASP A 5 13.29 -7.54 -6.73
N HIS A 6 13.06 -6.86 -7.82
CA HIS A 6 12.80 -7.50 -9.10
C HIS A 6 14.08 -8.16 -9.62
N TYR A 7 13.95 -9.26 -10.34
CA TYR A 7 15.09 -10.08 -10.80
C TYR A 7 15.94 -10.68 -9.64
N THR A 8 15.28 -11.12 -8.59
CA THR A 8 15.91 -11.65 -7.37
C THR A 8 15.47 -13.10 -7.13
N PRO A 9 16.29 -14.11 -7.48
CA PRO A 9 17.54 -14.02 -8.23
C PRO A 9 17.30 -13.72 -9.72
N PRO A 10 18.31 -13.14 -10.44
CA PRO A 10 18.21 -12.93 -11.89
C PRO A 10 18.08 -14.27 -12.63
N ALA A 11 17.12 -14.35 -13.55
CA ALA A 11 16.86 -15.57 -14.32
C ALA A 11 17.79 -15.73 -15.55
N ASN A 12 18.50 -14.67 -15.95
CA ASN A 12 19.42 -14.67 -17.09
C ASN A 12 20.46 -13.55 -16.97
N ALA A 13 21.45 -13.56 -17.87
CA ALA A 13 22.56 -12.60 -17.87
C ALA A 13 22.08 -11.15 -18.02
N ALA A 14 21.08 -10.87 -18.85
CA ALA A 14 20.58 -9.51 -19.05
C ALA A 14 19.99 -8.92 -17.75
N GLN A 15 19.24 -9.72 -16.99
CA GLN A 15 18.72 -9.30 -15.69
C GLN A 15 19.85 -9.11 -14.67
N ALA A 16 20.85 -9.98 -14.67
CA ALA A 16 22.03 -9.84 -13.81
C ALA A 16 22.81 -8.56 -14.13
N ASP A 17 22.93 -8.19 -15.40
CA ASP A 17 23.60 -6.96 -15.83
C ASP A 17 22.81 -5.71 -15.38
N ILE A 18 21.49 -5.73 -15.39
CA ILE A 18 20.65 -4.63 -14.87
C ILE A 18 20.90 -4.44 -13.36
N VAL A 19 20.88 -5.52 -12.59
CA VAL A 19 21.12 -5.44 -11.13
C VAL A 19 22.55 -4.94 -10.84
N LYS A 20 23.54 -5.45 -11.58
CA LYS A 20 24.92 -4.97 -11.49
C LYS A 20 25.05 -3.49 -11.82
N PHE A 21 24.46 -3.04 -12.92
CA PHE A 21 24.45 -1.64 -13.32
C PHE A 21 23.83 -0.75 -12.24
N THR A 22 22.68 -1.15 -11.69
CA THR A 22 22.00 -0.38 -10.64
C THR A 22 22.88 -0.25 -9.40
N ARG A 23 23.54 -1.31 -8.98
CA ARG A 23 24.48 -1.32 -7.84
C ARG A 23 25.66 -0.38 -8.07
N GLU A 24 26.30 -0.47 -9.25
CA GLU A 24 27.45 0.37 -9.61
C GLU A 24 27.04 1.85 -9.68
N TRP A 25 25.90 2.14 -10.28
CA TRP A 25 25.32 3.49 -10.35
C TRP A 25 25.00 4.05 -8.96
N ALA A 26 24.34 3.28 -8.11
CA ALA A 26 24.03 3.69 -6.75
C ALA A 26 25.29 4.04 -5.96
N LYS A 27 26.34 3.22 -6.09
CA LYS A 27 27.64 3.49 -5.49
C LYS A 27 28.30 4.75 -6.04
N GLU A 28 28.29 4.94 -7.37
CA GLU A 28 28.85 6.14 -8.03
C GLU A 28 28.14 7.41 -7.56
N LYS A 29 26.82 7.37 -7.40
CA LYS A 29 26.00 8.51 -6.98
C LYS A 29 25.94 8.70 -5.46
N GLY A 30 26.61 7.86 -4.68
CA GLY A 30 26.60 7.96 -3.21
C GLY A 30 25.24 7.70 -2.59
N VAL A 31 24.43 6.81 -3.18
CA VAL A 31 23.12 6.43 -2.61
C VAL A 31 23.37 5.58 -1.37
N GLU A 32 23.12 6.15 -0.20
CA GLU A 32 23.36 5.48 1.08
C GLU A 32 22.38 4.32 1.33
N ASN A 33 21.10 4.52 0.98
CA ASN A 33 20.05 3.54 1.18
C ASN A 33 19.83 2.71 -0.09
N TYR A 34 20.75 1.77 -0.31
CA TYR A 34 20.69 0.77 -1.37
C TYR A 34 20.53 -0.63 -0.76
N TYR A 35 19.47 -1.32 -1.17
CA TYR A 35 19.15 -2.66 -0.69
C TYR A 35 19.03 -3.64 -1.86
N GLU A 36 19.63 -4.81 -1.72
CA GLU A 36 19.65 -5.84 -2.75
C GLU A 36 19.41 -7.21 -2.12
N TYR A 37 18.48 -7.96 -2.67
CA TYR A 37 18.15 -9.33 -2.26
C TYR A 37 17.68 -9.52 -0.81
N ILE A 38 17.08 -8.51 -0.20
CA ILE A 38 16.62 -8.59 1.19
C ILE A 38 15.10 -8.71 1.37
N GLY A 39 14.34 -8.50 0.30
CA GLY A 39 12.88 -8.63 0.32
C GLY A 39 12.18 -7.69 -0.67
N PRO A 40 10.84 -7.77 -0.77
CA PRO A 40 10.04 -6.89 -1.62
C PRO A 40 10.20 -5.42 -1.25
N CYS A 41 10.30 -4.53 -2.24
CA CYS A 41 10.60 -3.11 -2.03
C CYS A 41 9.57 -2.42 -1.13
N HIS A 42 8.28 -2.72 -1.32
CA HIS A 42 7.21 -2.12 -0.53
C HIS A 42 7.22 -2.59 0.94
N GLN A 43 7.74 -3.77 1.24
CA GLN A 43 7.94 -4.23 2.61
C GLN A 43 9.19 -3.59 3.24
N ILE A 44 10.30 -3.58 2.52
CA ILE A 44 11.57 -3.01 2.99
C ILE A 44 11.47 -1.51 3.29
N MET A 45 10.73 -0.74 2.48
CA MET A 45 10.48 0.68 2.73
C MET A 45 9.85 0.92 4.11
N ILE A 46 8.89 0.09 4.49
CA ILE A 46 8.22 0.20 5.79
C ILE A 46 9.13 -0.30 6.91
N GLU A 47 9.69 -1.51 6.80
CA GLU A 47 10.52 -2.13 7.83
C GLU A 47 11.80 -1.37 8.15
N LYS A 48 12.34 -0.60 7.19
CA LYS A 48 13.52 0.24 7.39
C LYS A 48 13.19 1.68 7.78
N GLY A 49 11.90 2.00 7.99
CA GLY A 49 11.48 3.33 8.39
C GLY A 49 11.66 4.40 7.31
N HIS A 50 11.64 4.00 6.02
CA HIS A 50 11.73 4.92 4.89
C HIS A 50 10.37 5.49 4.46
N ALA A 51 9.28 4.92 4.96
CA ALA A 51 7.93 5.41 4.75
C ALA A 51 7.39 5.92 6.09
N LEU A 52 7.07 7.20 6.15
CA LEU A 52 6.70 7.86 7.41
C LEU A 52 5.36 8.61 7.28
N PRO A 53 4.58 8.71 8.36
CA PRO A 53 3.28 9.40 8.35
C PRO A 53 3.35 10.83 7.82
N GLY A 54 2.40 11.20 6.96
CA GLY A 54 2.30 12.54 6.37
C GLY A 54 3.23 12.82 5.20
N GLU A 55 4.04 11.85 4.77
CA GLU A 55 4.89 11.99 3.59
C GLU A 55 4.16 11.70 2.30
N VAL A 56 4.65 12.29 1.20
CA VAL A 56 4.29 11.94 -0.17
C VAL A 56 5.42 11.11 -0.76
N ILE A 57 5.13 9.88 -1.14
CA ILE A 57 6.13 8.93 -1.63
C ILE A 57 5.74 8.47 -3.04
N VAL A 58 6.68 8.51 -3.97
CA VAL A 58 6.52 7.93 -5.30
C VAL A 58 7.54 6.80 -5.50
N GLY A 59 7.08 5.70 -6.07
CA GLY A 59 7.92 4.53 -6.33
C GLY A 59 7.66 3.95 -7.71
N THR A 60 8.59 3.16 -8.24
CA THR A 60 8.43 2.49 -9.54
C THR A 60 7.69 1.16 -9.44
N ASP A 61 7.37 0.71 -8.23
CA ASP A 61 6.53 -0.44 -7.99
C ASP A 61 5.05 -0.04 -7.88
N SER A 62 4.16 -0.79 -8.50
CA SER A 62 2.71 -0.54 -8.47
C SER A 62 2.12 -0.61 -7.06
N HIS A 63 2.71 -1.46 -6.19
CA HIS A 63 2.29 -1.62 -4.80
C HIS A 63 2.92 -0.61 -3.83
N SER A 64 3.54 0.48 -4.33
CA SER A 64 3.96 1.61 -3.49
C SER A 64 2.82 2.17 -2.63
N CYS A 65 1.55 1.97 -3.03
CA CYS A 65 0.37 2.29 -2.22
C CYS A 65 0.38 1.64 -0.83
N SER A 66 1.17 0.57 -0.60
CA SER A 66 1.33 -0.09 0.71
C SER A 66 1.73 0.86 1.84
N TYR A 67 2.49 1.93 1.52
CA TYR A 67 2.93 2.88 2.54
C TYR A 67 1.80 3.73 3.12
N GLY A 68 0.61 3.67 2.52
CA GLY A 68 -0.59 4.24 3.11
C GLY A 68 -1.00 3.60 4.44
N ALA A 69 -0.54 2.38 4.72
CA ALA A 69 -0.74 1.72 6.01
C ALA A 69 -0.09 2.47 7.19
N VAL A 70 1.00 3.20 6.95
CA VAL A 70 1.65 4.05 7.96
C VAL A 70 1.21 5.52 7.87
N GLY A 71 0.21 5.84 7.05
CA GLY A 71 -0.30 7.21 6.89
C GLY A 71 0.47 8.08 5.91
N SER A 72 1.22 7.49 4.94
CA SER A 72 1.85 8.19 3.83
C SER A 72 0.92 8.23 2.62
N PHE A 73 0.84 9.33 1.90
CA PHE A 73 0.28 9.30 0.55
C PHE A 73 1.33 8.72 -0.40
N ALA A 74 1.13 7.49 -0.83
CA ALA A 74 2.12 6.79 -1.62
C ALA A 74 1.51 6.17 -2.89
N THR A 75 2.20 6.34 -4.02
CA THR A 75 1.69 5.88 -5.32
C THR A 75 2.79 5.39 -6.24
N GLY A 76 2.45 4.38 -7.06
CA GLY A 76 3.30 3.94 -8.17
C GLY A 76 3.32 4.94 -9.31
N ILE A 77 4.50 5.14 -9.90
CA ILE A 77 4.73 5.96 -11.10
C ILE A 77 5.53 5.17 -12.13
N GLY A 78 5.44 5.58 -13.39
CA GLY A 78 6.21 4.96 -14.47
C GLY A 78 7.71 5.27 -14.38
N SER A 79 8.54 4.43 -14.99
CA SER A 79 10.00 4.61 -15.01
C SER A 79 10.43 5.91 -15.67
N THR A 80 9.71 6.38 -16.69
CA THR A 80 9.96 7.68 -17.35
C THR A 80 9.66 8.86 -16.43
N GLU A 81 8.58 8.76 -15.63
CA GLU A 81 8.25 9.75 -14.61
C GLU A 81 9.30 9.76 -13.50
N MET A 82 9.76 8.58 -13.07
CA MET A 82 10.83 8.46 -12.09
C MET A 82 12.14 9.07 -12.59
N LEU A 83 12.47 8.92 -13.86
CA LEU A 83 13.62 9.61 -14.46
C LEU A 83 13.48 11.14 -14.31
N GLY A 84 12.29 11.68 -14.56
CA GLY A 84 11.98 13.09 -14.33
C GLY A 84 12.20 13.50 -12.88
N VAL A 85 11.70 12.70 -11.93
CA VAL A 85 11.89 12.92 -10.48
C VAL A 85 13.37 12.93 -10.12
N LEU A 86 14.17 11.97 -10.61
CA LEU A 86 15.60 11.89 -10.33
C LEU A 86 16.39 13.07 -10.92
N MET A 87 15.94 13.66 -12.02
CA MET A 87 16.59 14.80 -12.67
C MET A 87 16.19 16.16 -12.09
N MET A 88 14.91 16.32 -11.74
CA MET A 88 14.34 17.62 -11.36
C MET A 88 14.01 17.74 -9.87
N GLY A 89 13.90 16.62 -9.16
CA GLY A 89 13.50 16.59 -7.74
C GLY A 89 12.01 16.86 -7.52
N GLU A 90 11.20 16.85 -8.57
CA GLU A 90 9.77 17.17 -8.48
C GLU A 90 8.93 16.35 -9.45
N ILE A 91 7.64 16.22 -9.13
CA ILE A 91 6.60 15.63 -9.98
C ILE A 91 5.29 16.37 -9.74
N TRP A 92 4.50 16.57 -10.79
CA TRP A 92 3.15 17.06 -10.61
C TRP A 92 2.18 15.89 -10.36
N LEU A 93 1.23 16.09 -9.47
CA LEU A 93 0.14 15.15 -9.21
C LEU A 93 -1.19 15.90 -9.19
N LYS A 94 -2.22 15.33 -9.82
CA LYS A 94 -3.58 15.77 -9.58
C LYS A 94 -4.03 15.17 -8.24
N VAL A 95 -4.55 15.99 -7.34
CA VAL A 95 -5.13 15.49 -6.08
C VAL A 95 -6.29 14.57 -6.42
N PRO A 96 -6.24 13.29 -6.05
CA PRO A 96 -7.29 12.33 -6.35
C PRO A 96 -8.52 12.57 -5.48
N GLU A 97 -9.70 12.24 -5.99
CA GLU A 97 -10.90 12.09 -5.16
C GLU A 97 -10.73 10.86 -4.24
N THR A 98 -11.50 10.82 -3.16
CA THR A 98 -11.38 9.76 -2.17
C THR A 98 -12.67 8.94 -2.08
N ILE A 99 -12.52 7.62 -2.12
CA ILE A 99 -13.53 6.65 -1.70
C ILE A 99 -13.28 6.35 -0.22
N ARG A 100 -14.30 6.56 0.63
CA ARG A 100 -14.23 6.20 2.05
C ARG A 100 -14.79 4.79 2.24
N VAL A 101 -13.97 3.91 2.85
CA VAL A 101 -14.34 2.52 3.15
C VAL A 101 -14.30 2.32 4.65
N GLU A 102 -15.46 2.22 5.26
CA GLU A 102 -15.64 2.06 6.70
C GLU A 102 -15.94 0.60 7.06
N TRP A 103 -15.07 0.00 7.85
CA TRP A 103 -15.25 -1.32 8.43
C TRP A 103 -15.51 -1.20 9.92
N SER A 104 -16.71 -1.52 10.36
CA SER A 104 -17.09 -1.61 11.77
C SER A 104 -16.92 -3.05 12.30
N GLY A 105 -17.04 -3.22 13.61
CA GLY A 105 -17.01 -4.55 14.23
C GLY A 105 -15.60 -5.13 14.36
N LYS A 106 -15.53 -6.47 14.46
CA LYS A 106 -14.30 -7.22 14.63
C LYS A 106 -14.33 -8.48 13.76
N LEU A 107 -13.21 -8.83 13.16
CA LEU A 107 -13.06 -10.05 12.36
C LEU A 107 -13.31 -11.31 13.19
N ASN A 108 -14.00 -12.27 12.61
CA ASN A 108 -14.19 -13.60 13.15
C ASN A 108 -12.92 -14.44 13.04
N ALA A 109 -12.80 -15.49 13.84
CA ALA A 109 -11.69 -16.43 13.76
C ALA A 109 -11.60 -17.05 12.35
N GLY A 110 -10.39 -17.04 11.79
CA GLY A 110 -10.12 -17.55 10.44
C GLY A 110 -10.35 -16.56 9.30
N VAL A 111 -10.81 -15.35 9.61
CA VAL A 111 -10.92 -14.23 8.67
C VAL A 111 -9.74 -13.29 8.85
N MET A 112 -9.11 -12.84 7.77
CA MET A 112 -7.91 -12.02 7.77
C MET A 112 -8.12 -10.72 6.97
N ALA A 113 -7.17 -9.82 7.06
CA ALA A 113 -7.19 -8.55 6.31
C ALA A 113 -7.33 -8.73 4.79
N LYS A 114 -6.80 -9.82 4.24
CA LYS A 114 -6.99 -10.12 2.81
C LYS A 114 -8.46 -10.34 2.45
N ASP A 115 -9.27 -10.87 3.35
CA ASP A 115 -10.71 -11.04 3.13
C ASP A 115 -11.42 -9.67 3.11
N ILE A 116 -10.98 -8.72 3.95
CA ILE A 116 -11.40 -7.31 3.89
C ILE A 116 -11.10 -6.72 2.49
N SER A 117 -9.86 -6.91 2.02
CA SER A 117 -9.44 -6.41 0.71
C SER A 117 -10.28 -7.02 -0.41
N LEU A 118 -10.41 -8.34 -0.45
CA LEU A 118 -11.19 -9.03 -1.48
C LEU A 118 -12.67 -8.60 -1.47
N ARG A 119 -13.27 -8.47 -0.29
CA ARG A 119 -14.66 -7.99 -0.18
C ARG A 119 -14.81 -6.55 -0.66
N THR A 120 -13.84 -5.69 -0.37
CA THR A 120 -13.81 -4.30 -0.83
C THR A 120 -13.63 -4.24 -2.35
N ILE A 121 -12.70 -5.02 -2.91
CA ILE A 121 -12.47 -5.13 -4.35
C ILE A 121 -13.73 -5.61 -5.08
N LYS A 122 -14.42 -6.62 -4.55
CA LYS A 122 -15.72 -7.08 -5.09
C LYS A 122 -16.72 -5.95 -5.23
N GLN A 123 -16.77 -5.05 -4.24
CA GLN A 123 -17.76 -3.97 -4.21
C GLN A 123 -17.38 -2.80 -5.14
N ILE A 124 -16.09 -2.49 -5.24
CA ILE A 124 -15.56 -1.38 -6.04
C ILE A 124 -15.33 -1.80 -7.49
N GLY A 125 -14.89 -3.05 -7.73
CA GLY A 125 -14.43 -3.55 -9.01
C GLY A 125 -12.94 -3.26 -9.26
N HIS A 126 -12.29 -4.04 -10.14
CA HIS A 126 -10.87 -3.94 -10.44
C HIS A 126 -10.41 -2.60 -11.05
N ALA A 127 -11.33 -1.79 -11.56
CA ALA A 127 -11.03 -0.45 -12.10
C ALA A 127 -11.88 0.66 -11.45
N GLY A 128 -12.67 0.33 -10.42
CA GLY A 128 -13.66 1.25 -9.85
C GLY A 128 -13.07 2.39 -9.03
N ALA A 129 -11.80 2.28 -8.61
CA ALA A 129 -11.07 3.33 -7.91
C ALA A 129 -9.99 3.99 -8.79
N THR A 130 -10.10 3.87 -10.12
CA THR A 130 -9.09 4.42 -11.04
C THR A 130 -8.85 5.90 -10.78
N TYR A 131 -7.59 6.24 -10.50
CA TYR A 131 -7.11 7.56 -10.12
C TYR A 131 -7.79 8.16 -8.87
N GLN A 132 -8.29 7.33 -7.98
CA GLN A 132 -8.83 7.75 -6.68
C GLN A 132 -7.95 7.23 -5.54
N THR A 133 -8.13 7.79 -4.37
CA THR A 133 -7.58 7.26 -3.10
C THR A 133 -8.66 6.44 -2.41
N VAL A 134 -8.29 5.35 -1.77
CA VAL A 134 -9.17 4.61 -0.88
C VAL A 134 -8.75 4.87 0.56
N GLU A 135 -9.61 5.49 1.35
CA GLU A 135 -9.40 5.75 2.78
C GLU A 135 -10.10 4.67 3.60
N TYR A 136 -9.33 3.87 4.31
CA TYR A 136 -9.84 2.80 5.17
C TYR A 136 -9.95 3.29 6.61
N VAL A 137 -11.15 3.17 7.17
CA VAL A 137 -11.49 3.67 8.51
C VAL A 137 -12.38 2.69 9.28
N GLY A 138 -12.64 3.01 10.54
CA GLY A 138 -13.56 2.28 11.41
C GLY A 138 -12.86 1.29 12.34
N SER A 139 -13.62 0.77 13.31
CA SER A 139 -13.10 -0.10 14.37
C SER A 139 -12.55 -1.42 13.84
N GLY A 140 -13.06 -1.90 12.71
CA GLY A 140 -12.54 -3.11 12.05
C GLY A 140 -11.14 -2.92 11.49
N ILE A 141 -10.77 -1.68 11.10
CA ILE A 141 -9.42 -1.36 10.60
C ILE A 141 -8.49 -1.01 11.76
N SER A 142 -8.92 -0.15 12.69
CA SER A 142 -8.07 0.30 13.80
C SER A 142 -7.69 -0.82 14.77
N ALA A 143 -8.44 -1.92 14.79
CA ALA A 143 -8.13 -3.10 15.60
C ALA A 143 -7.10 -4.05 14.96
N LEU A 144 -6.70 -3.81 13.70
CA LEU A 144 -5.75 -4.66 12.98
C LEU A 144 -4.31 -4.32 13.33
N PRO A 145 -3.42 -5.33 13.45
CA PRO A 145 -1.98 -5.11 13.55
C PRO A 145 -1.42 -4.59 12.21
N MET A 146 -0.22 -4.04 12.24
CA MET A 146 0.37 -3.37 11.08
C MET A 146 0.57 -4.26 9.86
N ASP A 147 0.94 -5.51 10.01
CA ASP A 147 1.08 -6.47 8.91
C ASP A 147 -0.24 -6.68 8.15
N GLU A 148 -1.36 -6.72 8.85
CA GLU A 148 -2.70 -6.79 8.25
C GLU A 148 -3.09 -5.46 7.57
N ARG A 149 -2.75 -4.31 8.16
CA ARG A 149 -2.98 -2.99 7.55
C ARG A 149 -2.18 -2.82 6.27
N ILE A 150 -0.92 -3.27 6.25
CA ILE A 150 -0.06 -3.27 5.06
C ILE A 150 -0.70 -4.11 3.95
N CYS A 151 -1.24 -5.28 4.27
CA CYS A 151 -1.96 -6.11 3.30
C CYS A 151 -3.14 -5.37 2.65
N ILE A 152 -3.95 -4.64 3.43
CA ILE A 152 -5.09 -3.88 2.89
C ILE A 152 -4.62 -2.73 2.01
N ALA A 153 -3.66 -1.92 2.47
CA ALA A 153 -3.13 -0.80 1.70
C ALA A 153 -2.45 -1.27 0.41
N ASN A 154 -1.72 -2.39 0.45
CA ASN A 154 -1.08 -3.04 -0.69
C ASN A 154 -2.09 -3.37 -1.79
N MET A 155 -3.22 -3.95 -1.43
CA MET A 155 -4.22 -4.38 -2.40
C MET A 155 -5.10 -3.24 -2.95
N ALA A 156 -4.89 -2.00 -2.56
CA ALA A 156 -5.63 -0.87 -3.13
C ALA A 156 -5.37 -0.69 -4.63
N VAL A 157 -4.19 -1.03 -5.11
CA VAL A 157 -3.84 -1.00 -6.54
C VAL A 157 -4.70 -1.95 -7.38
N GLU A 158 -5.18 -3.05 -6.81
CA GLU A 158 -6.05 -4.03 -7.50
C GLU A 158 -7.43 -3.46 -7.86
N MET A 159 -7.78 -2.29 -7.30
CA MET A 159 -8.97 -1.53 -7.65
C MET A 159 -8.66 -0.35 -8.58
N GLY A 160 -7.40 -0.21 -9.02
CA GLY A 160 -6.93 0.94 -9.78
C GLY A 160 -6.63 2.18 -8.93
N ALA A 161 -6.64 2.07 -7.61
CA ALA A 161 -6.41 3.20 -6.72
C ALA A 161 -4.97 3.73 -6.78
N LYS A 162 -4.82 5.05 -6.59
CA LYS A 162 -3.51 5.70 -6.44
C LYS A 162 -2.88 5.41 -5.09
N ALA A 163 -3.68 5.36 -4.03
CA ALA A 163 -3.22 5.08 -2.68
C ALA A 163 -4.31 4.38 -1.86
N GLY A 164 -3.89 3.58 -0.90
CA GLY A 164 -4.75 3.02 0.15
C GLY A 164 -4.35 3.61 1.49
N LEU A 165 -5.10 4.58 2.00
CA LEU A 165 -4.74 5.35 3.18
C LEU A 165 -5.38 4.82 4.46
N MET A 166 -4.59 4.80 5.53
CA MET A 166 -5.06 4.62 6.89
C MET A 166 -4.55 5.76 7.77
N GLU A 167 -5.32 6.10 8.78
CA GLU A 167 -4.93 7.14 9.72
C GLU A 167 -3.79 6.65 10.61
N TYR A 168 -2.82 7.54 10.89
CA TYR A 168 -1.81 7.31 11.90
C TYR A 168 -2.44 7.25 13.29
N ASP A 169 -2.29 6.14 13.99
CA ASP A 169 -2.80 5.88 15.33
C ASP A 169 -1.74 5.23 16.24
N GLU A 170 -2.13 4.80 17.45
CA GLU A 170 -1.18 4.22 18.41
C GLU A 170 -0.61 2.86 17.93
N GLU A 171 -1.34 2.08 17.14
CA GLU A 171 -0.82 0.85 16.53
C GLU A 171 0.33 1.19 15.56
N THR A 172 0.11 2.17 14.69
CA THR A 172 1.16 2.66 13.77
C THR A 172 2.35 3.24 14.53
N ALA A 173 2.10 4.03 15.60
CA ALA A 173 3.14 4.58 16.44
C ALA A 173 3.97 3.50 17.14
N SER A 174 3.31 2.48 17.68
CA SER A 174 3.95 1.34 18.32
C SER A 174 4.82 0.54 17.35
N TYR A 175 4.31 0.29 16.15
CA TYR A 175 5.06 -0.37 15.10
C TYR A 175 6.31 0.43 14.69
N LEU A 176 6.18 1.73 14.43
CA LEU A 176 7.30 2.59 14.05
C LEU A 176 8.38 2.63 15.14
N ARG A 177 8.00 2.73 16.42
CA ARG A 177 8.94 2.61 17.53
C ARG A 177 9.66 1.25 17.56
N SER A 178 8.96 0.17 17.25
CA SER A 178 9.55 -1.19 17.25
C SER A 178 10.64 -1.38 16.19
N ILE A 179 10.59 -0.61 15.11
CA ILE A 179 11.60 -0.61 14.04
C ILE A 179 12.65 0.52 14.20
N GLY A 180 12.65 1.22 15.34
CA GLY A 180 13.64 2.24 15.69
C GLY A 180 13.32 3.66 15.22
N VAL A 181 12.11 3.94 14.79
CA VAL A 181 11.64 5.29 14.47
C VAL A 181 11.08 5.92 15.74
N GLU A 182 11.88 6.77 16.40
CA GLU A 182 11.51 7.42 17.66
C GLU A 182 10.75 8.75 17.49
N LYS A 183 10.67 9.26 16.24
CA LYS A 183 9.98 10.51 15.93
C LYS A 183 8.48 10.35 16.16
N GLU A 184 7.88 11.32 16.84
CA GLU A 184 6.44 11.46 16.93
C GLU A 184 5.87 12.18 15.70
N PHE A 185 4.67 11.77 15.29
CA PHE A 185 3.97 12.33 14.15
C PHE A 185 2.64 12.92 14.57
N THR A 186 2.27 14.00 13.91
CA THR A 186 0.93 14.59 14.10
C THR A 186 -0.10 13.67 13.44
N ARG A 187 -1.16 13.36 14.16
CA ARG A 187 -2.31 12.66 13.61
C ARG A 187 -2.96 13.52 12.53
N ILE A 188 -3.07 12.99 11.34
CA ILE A 188 -3.77 13.60 10.21
C ILE A 188 -5.00 12.75 9.95
N SER A 189 -6.17 13.36 10.06
CA SER A 189 -7.46 12.74 9.75
C SER A 189 -8.23 13.63 8.78
N SER A 190 -9.19 13.03 8.10
CA SER A 190 -10.08 13.79 7.22
C SER A 190 -10.89 14.83 8.01
N ASP A 191 -11.09 15.99 7.42
CA ASP A 191 -11.91 17.05 8.00
C ASP A 191 -13.36 16.58 8.22
N PRO A 192 -14.08 17.12 9.22
CA PRO A 192 -15.47 16.71 9.48
C PRO A 192 -16.45 16.94 8.31
N ASP A 193 -16.11 17.87 7.42
CA ASP A 193 -16.88 18.23 6.22
C ASP A 193 -16.24 17.72 4.92
N ALA A 194 -15.27 16.80 5.02
CA ALA A 194 -14.60 16.18 3.88
C ALA A 194 -15.63 15.55 2.93
N LYS A 195 -15.40 15.75 1.63
CA LYS A 195 -16.27 15.21 0.58
C LYS A 195 -15.61 13.97 -0.03
N TYR A 196 -16.38 12.93 -0.17
CA TYR A 196 -15.97 11.65 -0.75
C TYR A 196 -16.71 11.43 -2.07
N SER A 197 -16.05 10.79 -3.03
CA SER A 197 -16.68 10.34 -4.28
C SER A 197 -17.73 9.24 -4.00
N SER A 198 -17.41 8.38 -3.02
CA SER A 198 -18.37 7.41 -2.46
C SER A 198 -18.00 7.03 -1.03
N VAL A 199 -18.98 6.51 -0.30
CA VAL A 199 -18.80 5.98 1.06
C VAL A 199 -19.37 4.57 1.09
N LEU A 200 -18.52 3.61 1.43
CA LEU A 200 -18.90 2.20 1.58
C LEU A 200 -18.80 1.82 3.05
N GLN A 201 -19.79 1.07 3.54
CA GLN A 201 -19.85 0.63 4.92
C GLN A 201 -20.00 -0.88 4.99
N PHE A 202 -19.19 -1.52 5.83
CA PHE A 202 -19.17 -2.95 6.04
C PHE A 202 -19.12 -3.27 7.54
N ASP A 203 -19.62 -4.45 7.88
CA ASP A 203 -19.49 -5.03 9.22
C ASP A 203 -18.55 -6.25 9.17
N ALA A 204 -17.36 -6.11 9.77
CA ALA A 204 -16.35 -7.14 9.80
C ALA A 204 -16.80 -8.41 10.55
N SER A 205 -17.78 -8.27 11.44
CA SER A 205 -18.33 -9.42 12.19
C SER A 205 -19.19 -10.36 11.31
N THR A 206 -19.61 -9.88 10.15
CA THR A 206 -20.36 -10.68 9.18
C THR A 206 -19.51 -11.27 8.07
N LEU A 207 -18.22 -10.84 8.00
CA LEU A 207 -17.32 -11.32 6.97
C LEU A 207 -16.92 -12.77 7.20
N VAL A 208 -16.94 -13.56 6.16
CA VAL A 208 -16.43 -14.91 6.09
C VAL A 208 -15.22 -14.96 5.15
N PRO A 209 -14.37 -16.01 5.21
CA PRO A 209 -13.25 -16.11 4.29
C PRO A 209 -13.69 -15.98 2.82
N GLN A 210 -12.95 -15.19 2.05
CA GLN A 210 -13.24 -14.83 0.67
C GLN A 210 -12.32 -15.58 -0.29
N ILE A 211 -12.80 -15.81 -1.51
CA ILE A 211 -11.99 -16.37 -2.59
C ILE A 211 -12.24 -15.59 -3.88
N ALA A 212 -11.15 -15.17 -4.53
CA ALA A 212 -11.21 -14.64 -5.89
C ALA A 212 -11.09 -15.81 -6.90
N CYS A 213 -12.07 -15.93 -7.75
CA CYS A 213 -12.09 -16.95 -8.81
C CYS A 213 -11.54 -16.37 -10.12
N PRO A 214 -10.90 -17.19 -10.96
CA PRO A 214 -10.40 -16.73 -12.25
C PRO A 214 -11.51 -16.10 -13.12
N HIS A 215 -11.18 -15.10 -13.93
CA HIS A 215 -9.85 -14.58 -14.23
C HIS A 215 -9.59 -13.20 -13.59
N GLU A 216 -10.59 -12.56 -13.02
CA GLU A 216 -10.52 -11.23 -12.47
C GLU A 216 -10.46 -11.24 -10.94
N VAL A 217 -9.69 -10.33 -10.33
CA VAL A 217 -9.51 -10.25 -8.87
C VAL A 217 -10.80 -9.84 -8.13
N ASP A 218 -11.73 -9.16 -8.80
CA ASP A 218 -13.04 -8.75 -8.28
C ASP A 218 -14.12 -9.82 -8.42
N ASN A 219 -13.82 -10.94 -9.08
CA ASN A 219 -14.69 -12.12 -9.13
C ASN A 219 -14.63 -12.90 -7.80
N VAL A 220 -15.05 -12.24 -6.73
CA VAL A 220 -14.91 -12.71 -5.35
C VAL A 220 -16.22 -13.35 -4.85
N PHE A 221 -16.08 -14.45 -4.13
CA PHE A 221 -17.17 -15.19 -3.48
C PHE A 221 -16.83 -15.48 -2.02
N ASP A 222 -17.86 -15.69 -1.23
CA ASP A 222 -17.71 -16.31 0.08
C ASP A 222 -17.25 -17.77 -0.12
N ILE A 223 -16.29 -18.25 0.66
CA ILE A 223 -15.71 -19.60 0.48
C ILE A 223 -16.78 -20.70 0.55
N THR A 224 -17.87 -20.45 1.27
CA THR A 224 -19.00 -21.37 1.40
C THR A 224 -19.84 -21.50 0.14
N ASP A 225 -19.76 -20.54 -0.78
CA ASP A 225 -20.58 -20.47 -1.98
C ASP A 225 -19.87 -21.14 -3.19
N VAL A 226 -18.59 -21.45 -3.04
CA VAL A 226 -17.77 -22.08 -4.10
C VAL A 226 -17.76 -23.59 -3.90
N LYS A 227 -18.15 -24.31 -4.96
CA LYS A 227 -18.19 -25.78 -4.99
C LYS A 227 -17.00 -26.36 -5.72
#